data_136410c0956eb3d2889ec841976f302d
#
_entry.id   136410c0956eb3d2889ec841976f302d
#
_cell.length_a   1.000
_cell.length_b   1.000
_cell.length_c   1.000
_cell.angle_alpha   90.00
_cell.angle_beta   90.00
_cell.angle_gamma   90.00
#
_symmetry.space_group_name_H-M   'P 1'
#
loop_
_entity.id
_entity.type
_entity.pdbx_description
1 polymer ?
#
loop_
_entity_poly.entity_id
_entity_poly.type
_entity_poly.pdbx_seq_one_letter_code
_entity_poly.pdbx_strand_id
1 'polypeptide(L)'
;TSYNRSTTQNLEKRALTTGIWRVRDRNGIESRLGLEFITEDRKVPDTNYDLGRSHATMLTASWKRQNIETELRPENGYYLDGKIGATLGSLFSSTAMARAAAKAGYFFTPENKKIGTFIVRGQAGYVYAKEGKEVPSSLEFRTGGASSVRGYELDSIGKAGPNGSVLPERALLVGSLEYQFPLTKSLSGAVFHDMGDAAVNFKKMTMKHGTGLGVRWFSPVAPFAFDIAYGHQDKKIRWHISLGTRF
;
A
#
# COMPACT_ATOMS: atom_id res chain seq x y z
N THR A 1 8.77 3.15 -19.58
CA THR A 1 7.38 2.97 -20.03
C THR A 1 6.86 1.64 -19.51
N SER A 2 5.69 1.61 -18.90
CA SER A 2 5.00 0.39 -18.47
C SER A 2 3.53 0.43 -18.89
N TYR A 3 3.04 -0.72 -19.35
CA TYR A 3 1.61 -0.94 -19.58
C TYR A 3 1.12 -1.95 -18.55
N ASN A 4 0.00 -1.65 -17.89
CA ASN A 4 -0.61 -2.52 -16.90
C ASN A 4 -2.11 -2.66 -17.19
N ARG A 5 -2.58 -3.91 -17.28
CA ARG A 5 -4.00 -4.25 -17.26
C ARG A 5 -4.25 -5.10 -16.02
N SER A 6 -5.15 -4.66 -15.18
CA SER A 6 -5.52 -5.37 -13.95
C SER A 6 -7.02 -5.31 -13.73
N THR A 7 -7.56 -6.38 -13.14
CA THR A 7 -8.93 -6.42 -12.62
C THR A 7 -8.84 -6.81 -11.15
N THR A 8 -9.25 -5.93 -10.27
CA THR A 8 -9.24 -6.17 -8.82
C THR A 8 -10.52 -5.60 -8.24
N GLN A 9 -11.23 -6.40 -7.42
CA GLN A 9 -12.49 -5.98 -6.81
C GLN A 9 -13.52 -5.45 -7.85
N ASN A 10 -13.71 -6.20 -8.93
CA ASN A 10 -14.58 -5.87 -10.05
C ASN A 10 -14.35 -4.48 -10.69
N LEU A 11 -13.14 -3.96 -10.59
CA LEU A 11 -12.69 -2.77 -11.32
C LEU A 11 -11.62 -3.17 -12.33
N GLU A 12 -11.94 -3.12 -13.62
CA GLU A 12 -10.96 -3.27 -14.71
C GLU A 12 -10.28 -1.93 -14.94
N LYS A 13 -8.96 -1.97 -14.99
CA LYS A 13 -8.10 -0.82 -15.25
C LYS A 13 -7.08 -1.17 -16.33
N ARG A 14 -6.92 -0.28 -17.31
CA ARG A 14 -5.85 -0.31 -18.30
C ARG A 14 -5.08 0.99 -18.18
N ALA A 15 -3.84 0.92 -17.77
CA ALA A 15 -3.01 2.10 -17.56
C ALA A 15 -1.70 2.00 -18.35
N LEU A 16 -1.32 3.10 -18.98
CA LEU A 16 -0.01 3.32 -19.56
C LEU A 16 0.69 4.40 -18.72
N THR A 17 1.84 4.06 -18.20
CA THR A 17 2.71 5.00 -17.47
C THR A 17 4.04 5.11 -18.18
N THR A 18 4.47 6.33 -18.44
CA THR A 18 5.79 6.64 -18.97
C THR A 18 6.41 7.80 -18.21
N GLY A 19 7.72 7.88 -18.20
CA GLY A 19 8.37 8.98 -17.49
C GLY A 19 9.88 8.93 -17.58
N ILE A 20 10.49 9.99 -17.09
CA ILE A 20 11.94 10.18 -16.98
C ILE A 20 12.24 10.53 -15.54
N TRP A 21 13.22 9.85 -14.95
CA TRP A 21 13.61 10.06 -13.56
C TRP A 21 15.11 10.25 -13.44
N ARG A 22 15.51 11.21 -12.62
CA ARG A 22 16.86 11.30 -12.09
C ARG A 22 16.87 10.57 -10.74
N VAL A 23 17.69 9.54 -10.65
CA VAL A 23 17.89 8.77 -9.40
C VAL A 23 19.22 9.19 -8.79
N ARG A 24 19.24 9.38 -7.48
CA ARG A 24 20.43 9.68 -6.70
C ARG A 24 20.39 8.88 -5.41
N ASP A 25 21.46 8.15 -5.15
CA ASP A 25 21.71 7.53 -3.84
C ASP A 25 22.82 8.32 -3.12
N ARG A 26 22.53 8.72 -1.90
CA ARG A 26 23.49 9.42 -1.05
C ARG A 26 23.18 9.11 0.42
N ASN A 27 24.21 8.60 1.14
CA ASN A 27 24.13 8.32 2.57
C ASN A 27 22.95 7.39 2.94
N GLY A 28 22.68 6.35 2.12
CA GLY A 28 21.59 5.41 2.33
C GLY A 28 20.19 6.01 2.11
N ILE A 29 20.12 7.16 1.41
CA ILE A 29 18.84 7.74 0.96
C ILE A 29 18.81 7.67 -0.57
N GLU A 30 17.95 6.81 -1.09
CA GLU A 30 17.60 6.84 -2.50
C GLU A 30 16.56 7.94 -2.73
N SER A 31 16.87 8.89 -3.58
CA SER A 31 15.96 9.95 -4.00
C SER A 31 15.74 9.90 -5.50
N ARG A 32 14.49 10.10 -5.92
CA ARG A 32 14.09 10.15 -7.33
C ARG A 32 13.30 11.42 -7.58
N LEU A 33 13.70 12.15 -8.61
CA LEU A 33 12.96 13.30 -9.13
C LEU A 33 12.61 13.00 -10.59
N GLY A 34 11.36 13.15 -10.97
CA GLY A 34 10.95 12.78 -12.31
C GLY A 34 9.68 13.45 -12.81
N LEU A 35 9.51 13.34 -14.13
CA LEU A 35 8.31 13.71 -14.84
C LEU A 35 7.61 12.41 -15.26
N GLU A 36 6.39 12.19 -14.80
CA GLU A 36 5.57 11.00 -15.07
C GLU A 36 4.34 11.40 -15.87
N PHE A 37 4.04 10.67 -16.93
CA PHE A 37 2.78 10.72 -17.66
C PHE A 37 2.02 9.43 -17.43
N ILE A 38 0.77 9.53 -17.00
CA ILE A 38 -0.14 8.41 -16.75
C ILE A 38 -1.39 8.65 -17.58
N THR A 39 -1.80 7.66 -18.37
CA THR A 39 -3.14 7.61 -18.99
C THR A 39 -3.80 6.31 -18.59
N GLU A 40 -5.07 6.38 -18.24
CA GLU A 40 -5.82 5.27 -17.66
C GLU A 40 -7.23 5.25 -18.16
N ASP A 41 -7.71 4.05 -18.51
CA ASP A 41 -9.08 3.73 -18.88
C ASP A 41 -9.65 2.75 -17.86
N ARG A 42 -10.88 3.00 -17.37
CA ARG A 42 -11.48 2.28 -16.24
C ARG A 42 -12.93 1.96 -16.49
N LYS A 43 -13.29 0.72 -16.20
CA LYS A 43 -14.69 0.28 -16.27
C LYS A 43 -15.00 -0.76 -15.20
N VAL A 44 -16.27 -0.86 -14.84
CA VAL A 44 -16.77 -1.97 -14.05
C VAL A 44 -17.32 -3.02 -15.04
N PRO A 45 -16.72 -4.23 -15.12
CA PRO A 45 -17.17 -5.28 -16.01
C PRO A 45 -18.66 -5.62 -15.78
N ASP A 46 -19.32 -6.09 -16.84
CA ASP A 46 -20.73 -6.52 -16.83
C ASP A 46 -21.71 -5.44 -16.39
N THR A 47 -21.32 -4.17 -16.51
CA THR A 47 -22.17 -3.01 -16.27
C THR A 47 -21.95 -1.95 -17.36
N ASN A 48 -22.89 -1.02 -17.49
CA ASN A 48 -22.71 0.19 -18.30
C ASN A 48 -21.99 1.31 -17.55
N TYR A 49 -21.37 0.99 -16.39
CA TYR A 49 -20.65 1.96 -15.59
C TYR A 49 -19.21 2.11 -16.08
N ASP A 50 -19.02 3.09 -16.94
CA ASP A 50 -17.73 3.49 -17.46
C ASP A 50 -17.23 4.74 -16.70
N LEU A 51 -16.09 4.61 -16.06
CA LEU A 51 -15.41 5.71 -15.37
C LEU A 51 -14.58 6.57 -16.35
N GLY A 52 -14.57 6.19 -17.62
CA GLY A 52 -13.88 6.92 -18.68
C GLY A 52 -12.37 6.91 -18.62
N ARG A 53 -11.81 7.71 -19.51
CA ARG A 53 -10.36 7.89 -19.62
C ARG A 53 -9.92 9.10 -18.83
N SER A 54 -8.87 8.92 -18.03
CA SER A 54 -8.20 10.01 -17.32
C SER A 54 -6.69 9.99 -17.60
N HIS A 55 -6.06 11.15 -17.55
CA HIS A 55 -4.62 11.28 -17.73
C HIS A 55 -4.05 12.33 -16.79
N ALA A 56 -2.77 12.18 -16.46
CA ALA A 56 -2.03 13.11 -15.61
C ALA A 56 -0.56 13.17 -16.01
N THR A 57 -0.05 14.39 -16.16
CA THR A 57 1.38 14.66 -16.25
C THR A 57 1.82 15.29 -14.95
N MET A 58 2.70 14.62 -14.22
CA MET A 58 3.08 14.98 -12.86
C MET A 58 4.60 15.14 -12.74
N LEU A 59 5.00 16.20 -12.06
CA LEU A 59 6.32 16.27 -11.46
C LEU A 59 6.26 15.48 -10.13
N THR A 60 7.17 14.52 -9.98
CA THR A 60 7.20 13.64 -8.81
C THR A 60 8.55 13.66 -8.13
N ALA A 61 8.55 13.61 -6.81
CA ALA A 61 9.73 13.39 -6.00
C ALA A 61 9.44 12.25 -5.03
N SER A 62 10.41 11.34 -4.89
CA SER A 62 10.33 10.28 -3.89
C SER A 62 11.67 10.09 -3.21
N TRP A 63 11.62 9.61 -1.98
CA TRP A 63 12.80 9.26 -1.20
C TRP A 63 12.52 7.96 -0.44
N LYS A 64 13.54 7.13 -0.39
CA LYS A 64 13.52 5.89 0.39
C LYS A 64 14.76 5.87 1.27
N ARG A 65 14.58 5.60 2.55
CA ARG A 65 15.65 5.31 3.49
C ARG A 65 15.37 4.00 4.20
N GLN A 66 16.37 3.15 4.23
CA GLN A 66 16.28 1.87 4.91
C GLN A 66 17.54 1.70 5.76
N ASN A 67 17.33 1.43 7.04
CA ASN A 67 18.38 1.10 7.99
C ASN A 67 17.94 -0.14 8.78
N ILE A 68 18.13 -1.29 8.17
CA ILE A 68 17.75 -2.60 8.70
C ILE A 68 18.98 -3.48 8.64
N GLU A 69 19.37 -4.07 9.78
CA GLU A 69 20.60 -4.85 9.90
C GLU A 69 20.60 -6.11 9.01
N THR A 70 19.43 -6.74 8.84
CA THR A 70 19.30 -7.96 8.04
C THR A 70 17.96 -7.96 7.32
N GLU A 71 17.96 -7.82 5.99
CA GLU A 71 16.73 -7.73 5.19
C GLU A 71 15.89 -9.01 5.22
N LEU A 72 16.55 -10.20 5.25
CA LEU A 72 15.83 -11.47 5.26
C LEU A 72 15.15 -11.78 6.59
N ARG A 73 15.68 -11.26 7.70
CA ARG A 73 15.11 -11.38 9.04
C ARG A 73 15.31 -10.07 9.80
N PRO A 74 14.48 -9.07 9.55
CA PRO A 74 14.58 -7.78 10.24
C PRO A 74 14.39 -7.94 11.75
N GLU A 75 15.44 -7.68 12.53
CA GLU A 75 15.42 -7.71 13.99
C GLU A 75 15.32 -6.28 14.53
N ASN A 76 16.18 -5.38 14.04
CA ASN A 76 16.23 -3.98 14.44
C ASN A 76 16.33 -3.08 13.23
N GLY A 77 15.83 -1.85 13.39
CA GLY A 77 15.95 -0.83 12.37
C GLY A 77 14.62 -0.25 11.91
N TYR A 78 14.68 0.50 10.83
CA TYR A 78 13.51 1.16 10.28
C TYR A 78 13.61 1.32 8.75
N TYR A 79 12.47 1.51 8.13
CA TYR A 79 12.37 2.03 6.77
C TYR A 79 11.41 3.20 6.70
N LEU A 80 11.69 4.12 5.78
CA LEU A 80 10.86 5.26 5.43
C LEU A 80 10.81 5.34 3.91
N ASP A 81 9.63 5.44 3.35
CA ASP A 81 9.38 5.64 1.92
C ASP A 81 8.36 6.77 1.77
N GLY A 82 8.69 7.79 1.01
CA GLY A 82 7.82 8.93 0.75
C GLY A 82 7.79 9.27 -0.74
N LYS A 83 6.60 9.60 -1.25
CA LYS A 83 6.40 10.08 -2.61
C LYS A 83 5.44 11.26 -2.58
N ILE A 84 5.85 12.37 -3.20
CA ILE A 84 5.00 13.52 -3.49
C ILE A 84 4.95 13.75 -4.99
N GLY A 85 3.89 14.39 -5.45
CA GLY A 85 3.78 14.78 -6.85
C GLY A 85 2.68 15.78 -7.06
N ALA A 86 2.82 16.59 -8.12
CA ALA A 86 1.79 17.53 -8.54
C ALA A 86 1.73 17.57 -10.06
N THR A 87 0.53 17.82 -10.59
CA THR A 87 0.33 17.99 -12.03
C THR A 87 0.87 19.34 -12.50
N LEU A 88 1.36 19.37 -13.74
CA LEU A 88 1.81 20.59 -14.43
C LEU A 88 0.63 21.41 -14.99
N GLY A 89 -0.41 21.61 -14.17
CA GLY A 89 -1.63 22.31 -14.59
C GLY A 89 -2.63 21.41 -15.32
N SER A 90 -3.73 22.00 -15.78
CA SER A 90 -4.82 21.30 -16.46
C SER A 90 -4.60 21.11 -17.97
N LEU A 91 -3.57 21.70 -18.56
CA LEU A 91 -3.27 21.55 -20.00
C LEU A 91 -2.84 20.14 -20.38
N PHE A 92 -2.13 19.44 -19.48
CA PHE A 92 -1.58 18.10 -19.69
C PHE A 92 -2.15 17.07 -18.72
N SER A 93 -3.29 17.37 -18.09
CA SER A 93 -3.91 16.52 -17.08
C SER A 93 -5.42 16.72 -17.07
N SER A 94 -6.17 15.65 -16.85
CA SER A 94 -7.65 15.71 -16.72
C SER A 94 -8.10 16.67 -15.61
N THR A 95 -7.27 16.84 -14.60
CA THR A 95 -7.47 17.85 -13.53
C THR A 95 -6.14 18.24 -12.89
N ALA A 96 -6.11 19.44 -12.30
CA ALA A 96 -5.01 19.82 -11.41
C ALA A 96 -5.12 19.05 -10.10
N MET A 97 -4.03 18.40 -9.69
CA MET A 97 -3.96 17.60 -8.46
C MET A 97 -2.58 17.64 -7.82
N ALA A 98 -2.55 17.37 -6.53
CA ALA A 98 -1.34 17.09 -5.78
C ALA A 98 -1.53 15.80 -5.00
N ARG A 99 -0.48 14.98 -4.89
CA ARG A 99 -0.47 13.70 -4.20
C ARG A 99 0.69 13.62 -3.22
N ALA A 100 0.43 13.13 -2.03
CA ALA A 100 1.46 12.73 -1.08
C ALA A 100 1.14 11.33 -0.56
N ALA A 101 2.18 10.49 -0.41
CA ALA A 101 2.06 9.19 0.20
C ALA A 101 3.35 8.85 0.96
N ALA A 102 3.21 8.20 2.10
CA ALA A 102 4.32 7.74 2.90
C ALA A 102 4.05 6.35 3.48
N LYS A 103 5.13 5.58 3.64
CA LYS A 103 5.16 4.31 4.38
C LYS A 103 6.31 4.34 5.36
N ALA A 104 6.11 3.79 6.53
CA ALA A 104 7.13 3.67 7.55
C ALA A 104 7.01 2.34 8.27
N GLY A 105 8.12 1.81 8.76
CA GLY A 105 8.13 0.67 9.65
C GLY A 105 9.33 0.71 10.58
N TYR A 106 9.13 0.17 11.76
CA TYR A 106 10.12 0.06 12.80
C TYR A 106 10.14 -1.35 13.36
N PHE A 107 11.34 -1.90 13.53
CA PHE A 107 11.61 -3.23 14.07
C PHE A 107 12.42 -3.08 15.35
N PHE A 108 12.00 -3.77 16.38
CA PHE A 108 12.68 -3.76 17.66
C PHE A 108 12.72 -5.15 18.27
N THR A 109 13.92 -5.65 18.49
CA THR A 109 14.18 -6.90 19.19
C THR A 109 14.99 -6.58 20.47
N PRO A 110 14.48 -6.90 21.65
CA PRO A 110 15.22 -6.75 22.91
C PRO A 110 16.54 -7.54 22.90
N GLU A 111 17.49 -7.16 23.77
CA GLU A 111 18.78 -7.87 23.94
C GLU A 111 18.59 -9.38 24.16
N ASN A 112 17.62 -9.75 24.97
CA ASN A 112 17.17 -11.14 25.05
C ASN A 112 16.32 -11.51 23.83
N LYS A 113 16.97 -11.95 22.78
CA LYS A 113 16.33 -12.33 21.49
C LYS A 113 15.28 -13.44 21.61
N LYS A 114 15.24 -14.17 22.75
CA LYS A 114 14.17 -15.16 23.02
C LYS A 114 12.80 -14.51 23.22
N ILE A 115 12.78 -13.22 23.58
CA ILE A 115 11.53 -12.46 23.68
C ILE A 115 10.88 -12.33 22.30
N GLY A 116 11.66 -12.10 21.24
CA GLY A 116 11.16 -11.92 19.88
C GLY A 116 11.19 -10.48 19.42
N THR A 117 10.57 -10.19 18.26
CA THR A 117 10.63 -8.91 17.55
C THR A 117 9.26 -8.22 17.57
N PHE A 118 9.23 -6.96 17.96
CA PHE A 118 8.09 -6.07 17.84
C PHE A 118 8.20 -5.25 16.56
N ILE A 119 7.10 -5.17 15.82
CA ILE A 119 7.06 -4.49 14.53
C ILE A 119 5.88 -3.53 14.50
N VAL A 120 6.16 -2.28 14.16
CA VAL A 120 5.14 -1.25 13.92
C VAL A 120 5.26 -0.81 12.47
N ARG A 121 4.14 -0.76 11.74
CA ARG A 121 4.09 -0.28 10.36
C ARG A 121 2.97 0.72 10.19
N GLY A 122 3.19 1.71 9.34
CA GLY A 122 2.19 2.70 9.01
C GLY A 122 2.24 3.09 7.53
N GLN A 123 1.09 3.43 6.97
CA GLN A 123 0.96 4.01 5.65
C GLN A 123 -0.05 5.15 5.71
N ALA A 124 0.26 6.26 5.07
CA ALA A 124 -0.64 7.38 4.91
C ALA A 124 -0.54 7.95 3.50
N GLY A 125 -1.64 8.44 2.97
CA GLY A 125 -1.64 9.07 1.67
C GLY A 125 -2.81 10.02 1.49
N TYR A 126 -2.62 11.03 0.63
CA TYR A 126 -3.68 11.97 0.28
C TYR A 126 -3.52 12.47 -1.15
N VAL A 127 -4.66 12.59 -1.84
CA VAL A 127 -4.77 13.24 -3.15
C VAL A 127 -5.66 14.47 -3.01
N TYR A 128 -5.07 15.62 -3.22
CA TYR A 128 -5.81 16.87 -3.36
C TYR A 128 -6.16 17.09 -4.82
N ALA A 129 -7.45 17.19 -5.14
CA ALA A 129 -7.96 17.57 -6.44
C ALA A 129 -9.30 18.29 -6.26
N LYS A 130 -9.70 19.11 -7.24
CA LYS A 130 -10.99 19.79 -7.21
C LYS A 130 -12.13 18.76 -7.12
N GLU A 131 -13.17 19.06 -6.36
CA GLU A 131 -14.35 18.22 -6.25
C GLU A 131 -15.03 18.02 -7.62
N GLY A 132 -15.60 16.83 -7.84
CA GLY A 132 -16.27 16.46 -9.08
C GLY A 132 -15.33 16.25 -10.27
N LYS A 133 -14.01 16.35 -10.08
CA LYS A 133 -13.02 16.05 -11.14
C LYS A 133 -12.47 14.66 -10.97
N GLU A 134 -12.34 13.98 -12.11
CA GLU A 134 -11.77 12.62 -12.17
C GLU A 134 -10.26 12.65 -12.01
N VAL A 135 -9.79 11.77 -11.13
CA VAL A 135 -8.39 11.51 -10.86
C VAL A 135 -8.09 10.11 -11.40
N PRO A 136 -6.94 9.86 -12.05
CA PRO A 136 -6.55 8.48 -12.37
C PRO A 136 -6.52 7.60 -11.10
N SER A 137 -7.22 6.46 -11.15
CA SER A 137 -7.34 5.56 -9.99
C SER A 137 -6.01 4.99 -9.52
N SER A 138 -5.01 4.97 -10.40
CA SER A 138 -3.62 4.63 -10.06
C SER A 138 -2.97 5.63 -9.10
N LEU A 139 -3.50 6.83 -9.00
CA LEU A 139 -3.01 7.87 -8.09
C LEU A 139 -3.81 7.93 -6.78
N GLU A 140 -5.00 7.37 -6.74
CA GLU A 140 -5.85 7.24 -5.56
C GLU A 140 -5.49 5.97 -4.77
N PHE A 141 -6.23 5.67 -3.71
CA PHE A 141 -5.90 4.62 -2.76
C PHE A 141 -7.05 3.65 -2.55
N ARG A 142 -6.69 2.38 -2.43
CA ARG A 142 -7.46 1.30 -1.81
C ARG A 142 -6.56 0.57 -0.83
N THR A 143 -7.13 -0.19 0.08
CA THR A 143 -6.37 -0.98 1.03
C THR A 143 -7.06 -2.32 1.30
N GLY A 144 -6.50 -3.15 2.16
CA GLY A 144 -6.85 -4.54 2.40
C GLY A 144 -5.82 -5.49 1.83
N GLY A 145 -5.74 -6.68 2.39
CA GLY A 145 -4.81 -7.74 1.97
C GLY A 145 -3.54 -7.84 2.82
N ALA A 146 -2.66 -8.75 2.41
CA ALA A 146 -1.50 -9.18 3.18
C ALA A 146 -0.50 -8.07 3.55
N SER A 147 -0.41 -7.01 2.74
CA SER A 147 0.55 -5.92 2.93
C SER A 147 -0.02 -4.69 3.67
N SER A 148 -1.29 -4.73 4.04
CA SER A 148 -1.98 -3.60 4.68
C SER A 148 -2.88 -4.06 5.82
N VAL A 149 -4.18 -4.31 5.56
CA VAL A 149 -5.13 -4.77 6.58
C VAL A 149 -5.46 -6.24 6.33
N ARG A 150 -4.79 -7.14 7.03
CA ARG A 150 -5.05 -8.58 6.95
C ARG A 150 -6.43 -8.91 7.54
N GLY A 151 -7.08 -9.95 7.03
CA GLY A 151 -8.50 -10.26 7.30
C GLY A 151 -9.45 -9.70 6.26
N TYR A 152 -8.95 -8.84 5.35
CA TYR A 152 -9.66 -8.31 4.19
C TYR A 152 -8.98 -8.76 2.89
N GLU A 153 -9.75 -8.84 1.80
CA GLU A 153 -9.21 -9.16 0.48
C GLU A 153 -8.34 -8.01 -0.04
N LEU A 154 -7.49 -8.32 -1.02
CA LEU A 154 -6.65 -7.32 -1.66
C LEU A 154 -7.52 -6.21 -2.25
N ASP A 155 -7.18 -4.94 -1.92
CA ASP A 155 -7.86 -3.75 -2.41
C ASP A 155 -9.38 -3.70 -2.13
N SER A 156 -9.88 -4.43 -1.12
CA SER A 156 -11.31 -4.50 -0.81
C SER A 156 -11.83 -3.38 0.09
N ILE A 157 -10.97 -2.52 0.57
CA ILE A 157 -11.32 -1.37 1.41
C ILE A 157 -11.17 -0.09 0.57
N GLY A 158 -12.29 0.57 0.32
CA GLY A 158 -12.45 1.77 -0.48
C GLY A 158 -13.92 2.13 -0.62
N LYS A 159 -14.28 2.88 -1.64
CA LYS A 159 -15.66 3.28 -1.92
C LYS A 159 -16.43 2.14 -2.62
N ALA A 160 -17.57 1.77 -2.08
CA ALA A 160 -18.48 0.84 -2.75
C ALA A 160 -18.95 1.40 -4.10
N GLY A 161 -18.79 0.62 -5.15
CA GLY A 161 -19.25 0.90 -6.50
C GLY A 161 -20.30 -0.11 -6.96
N PRO A 162 -20.79 0.02 -8.22
CA PRO A 162 -21.76 -0.90 -8.78
C PRO A 162 -21.20 -2.32 -8.93
N ASN A 163 -22.08 -3.32 -8.97
CA ASN A 163 -21.74 -4.74 -9.13
C ASN A 163 -20.66 -5.23 -8.13
N GLY A 164 -20.71 -4.77 -6.88
CA GLY A 164 -19.73 -5.14 -5.85
C GLY A 164 -18.30 -4.66 -6.11
N SER A 165 -18.12 -3.71 -7.03
CA SER A 165 -16.82 -3.11 -7.27
C SER A 165 -16.38 -2.24 -6.09
N VAL A 166 -15.06 -2.13 -5.91
CA VAL A 166 -14.45 -1.22 -4.93
C VAL A 166 -13.66 -0.16 -5.69
N LEU A 167 -14.14 1.07 -5.60
CA LEU A 167 -13.51 2.23 -6.21
C LEU A 167 -12.45 2.82 -5.27
N PRO A 168 -11.35 3.36 -5.80
CA PRO A 168 -10.34 4.01 -4.99
C PRO A 168 -10.83 5.35 -4.43
N GLU A 169 -10.13 5.83 -3.41
CA GLU A 169 -10.44 7.01 -2.63
C GLU A 169 -9.21 7.91 -2.45
N ARG A 170 -9.42 9.15 -2.04
CA ARG A 170 -8.40 10.19 -2.00
C ARG A 170 -7.50 10.17 -0.76
N ALA A 171 -7.95 9.59 0.34
CA ALA A 171 -7.21 9.50 1.58
C ALA A 171 -6.98 8.04 1.96
N LEU A 172 -5.80 7.74 2.48
CA LEU A 172 -5.40 6.44 3.00
C LEU A 172 -4.80 6.60 4.39
N LEU A 173 -5.17 5.72 5.30
CA LEU A 173 -4.47 5.53 6.56
C LEU A 173 -4.48 4.05 6.93
N VAL A 174 -3.30 3.49 7.21
CA VAL A 174 -3.11 2.11 7.65
C VAL A 174 -2.11 2.07 8.78
N GLY A 175 -2.40 1.30 9.81
CA GLY A 175 -1.51 0.99 10.92
C GLY A 175 -1.45 -0.52 11.16
N SER A 176 -0.30 -1.03 11.57
CA SER A 176 -0.09 -2.45 11.87
C SER A 176 0.84 -2.59 13.06
N LEU A 177 0.45 -3.42 14.00
CA LEU A 177 1.27 -3.88 15.11
C LEU A 177 1.43 -5.39 14.95
N GLU A 178 2.67 -5.88 15.01
CA GLU A 178 2.96 -7.31 14.92
C GLU A 178 4.03 -7.67 15.97
N TYR A 179 3.81 -8.76 16.66
CA TYR A 179 4.79 -9.38 17.55
C TYR A 179 5.17 -10.74 17.00
N GLN A 180 6.45 -10.97 16.78
CA GLN A 180 7.02 -12.23 16.31
C GLN A 180 7.80 -12.89 17.43
N PHE A 181 7.44 -14.11 17.80
CA PHE A 181 8.13 -14.90 18.81
C PHE A 181 8.85 -16.09 18.17
N PRO A 182 10.13 -16.34 18.54
CA PRO A 182 10.92 -17.39 17.92
C PRO A 182 10.40 -18.78 18.33
N LEU A 183 10.19 -19.66 17.36
CA LEU A 183 9.87 -21.07 17.56
C LEU A 183 11.10 -21.96 17.35
N THR A 184 11.85 -21.67 16.28
CA THR A 184 13.12 -22.29 15.95
C THR A 184 14.10 -21.24 15.40
N LYS A 185 15.28 -21.66 14.98
CA LYS A 185 16.27 -20.75 14.34
C LYS A 185 15.73 -20.08 13.06
N SER A 186 14.88 -20.78 12.30
CA SER A 186 14.34 -20.34 11.01
C SER A 186 12.83 -20.10 11.02
N LEU A 187 12.15 -20.38 12.12
CA LEU A 187 10.69 -20.29 12.22
C LEU A 187 10.29 -19.41 13.40
N SER A 188 9.38 -18.46 13.18
CA SER A 188 8.74 -17.67 14.23
C SER A 188 7.22 -17.73 14.09
N GLY A 189 6.52 -17.73 15.22
CA GLY A 189 5.10 -17.42 15.29
C GLY A 189 4.91 -15.92 15.26
N ALA A 190 3.73 -15.46 14.87
CA ALA A 190 3.36 -14.05 14.88
C ALA A 190 1.94 -13.86 15.38
N VAL A 191 1.71 -12.78 16.11
CA VAL A 191 0.38 -12.24 16.43
C VAL A 191 0.34 -10.81 15.94
N PHE A 192 -0.79 -10.35 15.41
CA PHE A 192 -0.87 -9.02 14.85
C PHE A 192 -2.26 -8.42 14.95
N HIS A 193 -2.28 -7.10 14.91
CA HIS A 193 -3.47 -6.28 14.75
C HIS A 193 -3.21 -5.21 13.70
N ASP A 194 -4.04 -5.20 12.66
CA ASP A 194 -3.99 -4.22 11.59
C ASP A 194 -5.25 -3.36 11.63
N MET A 195 -5.12 -2.10 11.27
CA MET A 195 -6.25 -1.20 11.08
C MET A 195 -6.01 -0.32 9.86
N GLY A 196 -7.06 0.05 9.15
CA GLY A 196 -6.92 0.97 8.02
C GLY A 196 -8.23 1.26 7.32
N ASP A 197 -8.21 2.33 6.54
CA ASP A 197 -9.30 2.73 5.66
C ASP A 197 -8.79 3.54 4.47
N ALA A 198 -9.58 3.54 3.40
CA ALA A 198 -9.46 4.47 2.29
C ALA A 198 -10.81 5.20 2.12
N ALA A 199 -10.79 6.53 2.17
CA ALA A 199 -11.98 7.37 2.17
C ALA A 199 -11.75 8.67 1.39
N VAL A 200 -12.82 9.45 1.12
CA VAL A 200 -12.73 10.72 0.41
C VAL A 200 -11.83 11.74 1.14
N ASN A 201 -11.76 11.67 2.46
CA ASN A 201 -10.85 12.45 3.30
C ASN A 201 -10.69 11.78 4.67
N PHE A 202 -9.70 12.21 5.47
CA PHE A 202 -9.42 11.64 6.79
C PHE A 202 -10.59 11.74 7.80
N LYS A 203 -11.45 12.76 7.67
CA LYS A 203 -12.61 12.93 8.57
C LYS A 203 -13.74 11.93 8.31
N LYS A 204 -13.77 11.32 7.12
CA LYS A 204 -14.79 10.35 6.70
C LYS A 204 -14.33 8.90 6.83
N MET A 205 -13.14 8.68 7.38
CA MET A 205 -12.61 7.34 7.59
C MET A 205 -13.41 6.58 8.65
N THR A 206 -13.67 5.30 8.36
CA THR A 206 -14.21 4.31 9.28
C THR A 206 -13.27 3.13 9.31
N MET A 207 -12.32 3.17 10.27
CA MET A 207 -11.23 2.20 10.34
C MET A 207 -11.75 0.77 10.37
N LYS A 208 -11.23 -0.05 9.46
CA LYS A 208 -11.44 -1.49 9.43
C LYS A 208 -10.33 -2.15 10.24
N HIS A 209 -10.69 -3.15 11.03
CA HIS A 209 -9.77 -3.83 11.94
C HIS A 209 -9.63 -5.30 11.55
N GLY A 210 -8.40 -5.80 11.56
CA GLY A 210 -8.07 -7.20 11.35
C GLY A 210 -7.10 -7.69 12.42
N THR A 211 -7.40 -8.84 13.03
CA THR A 211 -6.55 -9.47 14.04
C THR A 211 -6.24 -10.88 13.62
N GLY A 212 -5.02 -11.35 13.82
CA GLY A 212 -4.67 -12.68 13.38
C GLY A 212 -3.40 -13.25 14.00
N LEU A 213 -3.15 -14.47 13.56
CA LEU A 213 -1.97 -15.25 13.89
C LEU A 213 -1.26 -15.64 12.60
N GLY A 214 0.04 -15.86 12.68
CA GLY A 214 0.79 -16.27 11.52
C GLY A 214 2.08 -17.01 11.84
N VAL A 215 2.70 -17.52 10.78
CA VAL A 215 4.00 -18.17 10.84
C VAL A 215 4.94 -17.45 9.89
N ARG A 216 6.18 -17.28 10.31
CA ARG A 216 7.26 -16.67 9.55
C ARG A 216 8.37 -17.68 9.37
N TRP A 217 8.63 -18.06 8.14
CA TRP A 217 9.75 -18.93 7.80
C TRP A 217 10.84 -18.08 7.10
N PHE A 218 11.98 -17.99 7.76
CA PHE A 218 13.15 -17.27 7.26
C PHE A 218 14.04 -18.24 6.49
N SER A 219 13.79 -18.38 5.19
CA SER A 219 14.63 -19.18 4.32
C SER A 219 15.87 -18.39 3.86
N PRO A 220 16.94 -19.07 3.43
CA PRO A 220 18.13 -18.39 2.91
C PRO A 220 17.89 -17.54 1.64
N VAL A 221 16.80 -17.80 0.92
CA VAL A 221 16.48 -17.13 -0.35
C VAL A 221 15.52 -15.96 -0.14
N ALA A 222 14.45 -16.19 0.60
CA ALA A 222 13.45 -15.17 0.90
C ALA A 222 12.61 -15.58 2.13
N PRO A 223 12.17 -14.63 2.96
CA PRO A 223 11.22 -14.90 4.03
C PRO A 223 9.85 -15.24 3.45
N PHE A 224 9.20 -16.21 4.06
CA PHE A 224 7.85 -16.62 3.75
C PHE A 224 6.94 -16.37 4.95
N ALA A 225 5.76 -15.84 4.72
CA ALA A 225 4.76 -15.64 5.76
C ALA A 225 3.41 -16.23 5.35
N PHE A 226 2.81 -16.94 6.30
CA PHE A 226 1.43 -17.43 6.23
C PHE A 226 0.67 -16.88 7.42
N ASP A 227 -0.46 -16.22 7.15
CA ASP A 227 -1.31 -15.58 8.16
C ASP A 227 -2.75 -16.06 8.03
N ILE A 228 -3.42 -16.23 9.17
CA ILE A 228 -4.86 -16.37 9.29
C ILE A 228 -5.36 -15.18 10.09
N ALA A 229 -6.30 -14.42 9.53
CA ALA A 229 -6.79 -13.17 10.10
C ALA A 229 -8.31 -13.07 10.04
N TYR A 230 -8.88 -12.51 11.09
CA TYR A 230 -10.31 -12.19 11.21
C TYR A 230 -10.55 -10.71 10.92
N GLY A 231 -11.36 -10.42 9.90
CA GLY A 231 -11.84 -9.07 9.59
C GLY A 231 -13.04 -8.74 10.45
N HIS A 232 -12.91 -7.76 11.34
CA HIS A 232 -13.90 -7.49 12.39
C HIS A 232 -15.23 -6.96 11.82
N GLN A 233 -15.21 -6.13 10.77
CA GLN A 233 -16.42 -5.52 10.22
C GLN A 233 -17.20 -6.45 9.31
N ASP A 234 -16.54 -7.27 8.50
CA ASP A 234 -17.21 -8.23 7.63
C ASP A 234 -17.37 -9.63 8.24
N LYS A 235 -16.80 -9.82 9.46
CA LYS A 235 -16.91 -11.04 10.28
C LYS A 235 -16.43 -12.30 9.54
N LYS A 236 -15.39 -12.17 8.72
CA LYS A 236 -14.82 -13.27 7.91
C LYS A 236 -13.41 -13.59 8.35
N ILE A 237 -13.06 -14.86 8.27
CA ILE A 237 -11.68 -15.32 8.40
C ILE A 237 -11.08 -15.46 7.01
N ARG A 238 -9.86 -14.97 6.84
CA ARG A 238 -9.09 -15.08 5.59
C ARG A 238 -7.67 -15.50 5.89
N TRP A 239 -7.09 -16.23 4.97
CA TRP A 239 -5.68 -16.57 4.98
C TRP A 239 -4.93 -15.69 3.98
N HIS A 240 -3.67 -15.40 4.28
CA HIS A 240 -2.78 -14.58 3.47
C HIS A 240 -1.42 -15.24 3.36
N ILE A 241 -0.87 -15.26 2.16
CA ILE A 241 0.50 -15.71 1.89
C ILE A 241 1.29 -14.52 1.38
N SER A 242 2.53 -14.38 1.83
CA SER A 242 3.48 -13.45 1.26
C SER A 242 4.88 -14.03 1.20
N LEU A 243 5.58 -13.70 0.12
CA LEU A 243 6.97 -14.03 -0.13
C LEU A 243 7.78 -12.73 -0.18
N GLY A 244 8.94 -12.72 0.47
CA GLY A 244 9.78 -11.53 0.58
C GLY A 244 9.46 -10.68 1.80
N THR A 245 10.21 -9.60 1.94
CA THR A 245 10.05 -8.63 3.03
C THR A 245 8.85 -7.72 2.77
N ARG A 246 8.13 -7.36 3.84
CA ARG A 246 6.93 -6.51 3.78
C ARG A 246 7.25 -5.05 4.09
N PHE A 247 8.15 -4.43 3.33
CA PHE A 247 8.44 -2.98 3.43
C PHE A 247 8.44 -2.28 2.10
#